data_6ec828f41789208b0cf45e0e0356cce2
#
_entry.id   6ec828f41789208b0cf45e0e0356cce2
#
_cell.length_a   1.000
_cell.length_b   1.000
_cell.length_c   1.000
_cell.angle_alpha   90.00
_cell.angle_beta   90.00
_cell.angle_gamma   90.00
#
_symmetry.space_group_name_H-M   'P 1'
#
loop_
_entity.id
_entity.type
_entity.pdbx_description
1 polymer ?
#
loop_
_entity_poly.entity_id
_entity_poly.type
_entity_poly.pdbx_seq_one_letter_code
_entity_poly.pdbx_strand_id
1 'polypeptide(L)'
;VSVDTFTGEYKVERVDILHDVGNSLNPEIDLGQVEGGFIQGLGWLTTEQLFWNDEGELKTHAPSTYKIPLISDRPRTFNISLASWSKNKSRTIKRSKAVGEPPFMLAISVHEALGMAISSCAEKKYRPNLNSPATPEEVLQCIANIKG
;
A
#
# COMPACT_ATOMS: atom_id res chain seq x y z
N VAL A 1 -3.49 -10.79 -0.39
CA VAL A 1 -3.27 -10.51 -1.82
C VAL A 1 -3.37 -11.79 -2.63
N SER A 2 -3.72 -11.69 -3.90
CA SER A 2 -3.59 -12.75 -4.91
C SER A 2 -2.73 -12.24 -6.05
N VAL A 3 -1.91 -13.11 -6.64
CA VAL A 3 -0.98 -12.77 -7.73
C VAL A 3 -1.20 -13.75 -8.89
N ASP A 4 -1.35 -13.23 -10.10
CA ASP A 4 -1.31 -14.01 -11.32
C ASP A 4 0.15 -14.24 -11.71
N THR A 5 0.57 -15.50 -11.72
CA THR A 5 1.97 -15.88 -11.97
C THR A 5 2.38 -15.83 -13.45
N PHE A 6 1.45 -15.60 -14.36
CA PHE A 6 1.71 -15.45 -15.80
C PHE A 6 1.82 -13.99 -16.22
N THR A 7 1.09 -13.09 -15.57
CA THR A 7 1.04 -11.66 -15.94
C THR A 7 1.72 -10.75 -14.93
N GLY A 8 1.95 -11.23 -13.69
CA GLY A 8 2.40 -10.40 -12.58
C GLY A 8 1.30 -9.52 -11.99
N GLU A 9 0.11 -9.48 -12.59
CA GLU A 9 -1.02 -8.74 -12.03
C GLU A 9 -1.42 -9.29 -10.66
N TYR A 10 -1.89 -8.42 -9.80
CA TYR A 10 -2.32 -8.81 -8.46
C TYR A 10 -3.53 -8.02 -7.99
N LYS A 11 -4.18 -8.55 -6.95
CA LYS A 11 -5.30 -7.90 -6.27
C LYS A 11 -5.08 -7.91 -4.77
N VAL A 12 -5.41 -6.80 -4.13
CA VAL A 12 -5.48 -6.71 -2.67
C VAL A 12 -6.88 -7.15 -2.25
N GLU A 13 -6.99 -8.39 -1.79
CA GLU A 13 -8.29 -9.01 -1.48
C GLU A 13 -8.90 -8.45 -0.20
N ARG A 14 -8.07 -8.28 0.84
CA ARG A 14 -8.54 -7.84 2.14
C ARG A 14 -7.49 -7.03 2.87
N VAL A 15 -7.97 -5.94 3.48
CA VAL A 15 -7.21 -5.13 4.44
C VAL A 15 -8.10 -4.83 5.65
N ASP A 16 -7.57 -5.03 6.84
CA ASP A 16 -8.21 -4.66 8.09
C ASP A 16 -7.27 -3.72 8.84
N ILE A 17 -7.74 -2.53 9.18
CA ILE A 17 -6.98 -1.50 9.88
C ILE A 17 -7.67 -1.17 11.19
N LEU A 18 -6.90 -1.23 12.28
CA LEU A 18 -7.25 -0.66 13.56
C LEU A 18 -6.27 0.48 13.85
N HIS A 19 -6.77 1.71 13.83
CA HIS A 19 -5.93 2.90 13.92
C HIS A 19 -6.18 3.69 15.22
N ASP A 20 -5.09 4.12 15.86
CA ASP A 20 -5.14 4.91 17.09
C ASP A 20 -4.97 6.40 16.78
N VAL A 21 -6.07 7.13 16.83
CA VAL A 21 -6.11 8.59 16.64
C VAL A 21 -6.20 9.35 18.01
N GLY A 22 -6.00 8.65 19.12
CA GLY A 22 -6.28 9.20 20.45
C GLY A 22 -7.77 9.51 20.60
N ASN A 23 -8.10 10.68 21.17
CA ASN A 23 -9.48 11.16 21.16
C ASN A 23 -9.79 11.71 19.76
N SER A 24 -10.62 11.03 19.00
CA SER A 24 -11.09 11.52 17.71
C SER A 24 -11.86 12.85 17.88
N LEU A 25 -11.53 13.83 17.07
CA LEU A 25 -12.26 15.10 17.02
C LEU A 25 -13.49 15.00 16.12
N ASN A 26 -13.41 14.19 15.08
CA ASN A 26 -14.51 13.83 14.18
C ASN A 26 -14.25 12.44 13.61
N PRO A 27 -14.92 11.39 14.13
CA PRO A 27 -14.67 10.01 13.73
C PRO A 27 -14.85 9.74 12.23
N GLU A 28 -15.80 10.39 11.57
CA GLU A 28 -16.07 10.20 10.14
C GLU A 28 -14.91 10.76 9.29
N ILE A 29 -14.40 11.95 9.67
CA ILE A 29 -13.23 12.54 9.01
C ILE A 29 -11.99 11.67 9.27
N ASP A 30 -11.78 11.25 10.50
CA ASP A 30 -10.61 10.44 10.86
C ASP A 30 -10.61 9.10 10.13
N LEU A 31 -11.76 8.43 9.99
CA LEU A 31 -11.88 7.22 9.17
C LEU A 31 -11.54 7.50 7.71
N GLY A 32 -12.09 8.57 7.12
CA GLY A 32 -11.78 8.96 5.75
C GLY A 32 -10.28 9.29 5.53
N GLN A 33 -9.62 9.87 6.53
CA GLN A 33 -8.16 10.12 6.48
C GLN A 33 -7.38 8.81 6.52
N VAL A 34 -7.77 7.84 7.33
CA VAL A 34 -7.12 6.52 7.37
C VAL A 34 -7.30 5.79 6.04
N GLU A 35 -8.50 5.79 5.47
CA GLU A 35 -8.78 5.21 4.16
C GLU A 35 -7.94 5.86 3.06
N GLY A 36 -8.00 7.18 2.96
CA GLY A 36 -7.29 7.94 1.93
C GLY A 36 -5.78 7.82 2.04
N GLY A 37 -5.23 7.94 3.25
CA GLY A 37 -3.80 7.79 3.50
C GLY A 37 -3.29 6.39 3.15
N PHE A 38 -4.03 5.34 3.53
CA PHE A 38 -3.67 3.97 3.16
C PHE A 38 -3.65 3.78 1.63
N ILE A 39 -4.69 4.22 0.92
CA ILE A 39 -4.77 4.08 -0.55
C ILE A 39 -3.65 4.88 -1.23
N GLN A 40 -3.30 6.06 -0.73
CA GLN A 40 -2.16 6.82 -1.26
C GLN A 40 -0.85 6.06 -1.05
N GLY A 41 -0.60 5.53 0.14
CA GLY A 41 0.58 4.71 0.40
C GLY A 41 0.60 3.43 -0.44
N LEU A 42 -0.56 2.83 -0.69
CA LEU A 42 -0.70 1.69 -1.61
C LEU A 42 -0.21 2.07 -3.01
N GLY A 43 -0.62 3.21 -3.54
CA GLY A 43 -0.18 3.70 -4.84
C GLY A 43 1.34 3.84 -4.92
N TRP A 44 1.96 4.46 -3.95
CA TRP A 44 3.42 4.65 -3.90
C TRP A 44 4.20 3.33 -3.95
N LEU A 45 3.67 2.30 -3.33
CA LEU A 45 4.34 1.01 -3.23
C LEU A 45 4.00 0.06 -4.39
N THR A 46 3.03 0.41 -5.24
CA THR A 46 2.50 -0.52 -6.25
C THR A 46 2.44 0.04 -7.67
N THR A 47 1.76 1.15 -7.90
CA THR A 47 1.44 1.59 -9.27
C THR A 47 2.07 2.93 -9.67
N GLU A 48 2.48 3.75 -8.71
CA GLU A 48 2.98 5.10 -8.94
C GLU A 48 4.47 5.08 -9.30
N GLN A 49 4.77 4.68 -10.54
CA GLN A 49 6.14 4.61 -11.04
C GLN A 49 6.61 5.96 -11.56
N LEU A 50 7.83 6.36 -11.14
CA LEU A 50 8.55 7.50 -11.70
C LEU A 50 9.56 6.98 -12.73
N PHE A 51 9.38 7.41 -13.97
CA PHE A 51 10.25 7.02 -15.07
C PHE A 51 10.90 8.24 -15.74
N TRP A 52 12.22 8.23 -15.81
CA TRP A 52 13.03 9.23 -16.52
C TRP A 52 13.66 8.59 -17.75
N ASN A 53 13.74 9.34 -18.85
CA ASN A 53 14.50 8.93 -20.03
C ASN A 53 16.01 9.19 -19.83
N ASP A 54 16.80 8.81 -20.83
CA ASP A 54 18.27 8.96 -20.79
C ASP A 54 18.72 10.42 -20.74
N GLU A 55 17.88 11.36 -21.17
CA GLU A 55 18.09 12.80 -21.10
C GLU A 55 17.73 13.41 -19.73
N GLY A 56 17.21 12.60 -18.80
CA GLY A 56 16.81 13.04 -17.45
C GLY A 56 15.44 13.72 -17.39
N GLU A 57 14.61 13.59 -18.42
CA GLU A 57 13.24 14.10 -18.42
C GLU A 57 12.28 13.10 -17.76
N LEU A 58 11.46 13.57 -16.83
CA LEU A 58 10.40 12.76 -16.23
C LEU A 58 9.27 12.51 -17.25
N LYS A 59 9.02 11.25 -17.58
CA LYS A 59 7.98 10.84 -18.54
C LYS A 59 6.63 10.57 -17.88
N THR A 60 6.62 10.21 -16.60
CA THR A 60 5.40 9.98 -15.81
C THR A 60 4.96 11.24 -15.06
N HIS A 61 4.76 12.34 -15.78
CA HIS A 61 4.48 13.66 -15.21
C HIS A 61 3.03 14.15 -15.42
N ALA A 62 2.15 13.32 -15.94
CA ALA A 62 0.78 13.69 -16.25
C ALA A 62 -0.21 12.61 -15.76
N PRO A 63 -1.50 12.94 -15.56
CA PRO A 63 -2.51 11.96 -15.12
C PRO A 63 -2.64 10.73 -16.05
N SER A 64 -2.29 10.88 -17.33
CA SER A 64 -2.29 9.79 -18.31
C SER A 64 -1.10 8.84 -18.19
N THR A 65 -0.03 9.24 -17.51
CA THR A 65 1.22 8.48 -17.43
C THR A 65 1.64 8.13 -16.00
N TYR A 66 1.22 8.91 -15.01
CA TYR A 66 1.44 8.64 -13.59
C TYR A 66 0.19 8.01 -12.97
N LYS A 67 0.27 6.72 -12.69
CA LYS A 67 -0.89 5.92 -12.30
C LYS A 67 -1.14 5.95 -10.80
N ILE A 68 -1.97 6.89 -10.34
CA ILE A 68 -2.53 6.86 -8.98
C ILE A 68 -3.58 5.74 -8.89
N PRO A 69 -3.82 5.16 -7.69
CA PRO A 69 -4.84 4.15 -7.50
C PRO A 69 -6.24 4.61 -7.94
N LEU A 70 -6.93 3.75 -8.66
CA LEU A 70 -8.33 3.92 -9.04
C LEU A 70 -9.24 3.28 -7.98
N ILE A 71 -10.53 3.54 -8.06
CA ILE A 71 -11.53 2.89 -7.20
C ILE A 71 -11.53 1.36 -7.32
N SER A 72 -11.16 0.84 -8.50
CA SER A 72 -10.98 -0.59 -8.75
C SER A 72 -9.79 -1.22 -8.05
N ASP A 73 -8.78 -0.42 -7.70
CA ASP A 73 -7.55 -0.87 -7.05
C ASP A 73 -7.72 -0.96 -5.52
N ARG A 74 -8.84 -0.44 -5.00
CA ARG A 74 -9.19 -0.55 -3.59
C ARG A 74 -9.35 -2.02 -3.19
N PRO A 75 -8.92 -2.42 -1.96
CA PRO A 75 -9.15 -3.76 -1.44
C PRO A 75 -10.62 -4.16 -1.55
N ARG A 76 -10.89 -5.39 -1.98
CA ARG A 76 -12.25 -5.92 -2.09
C ARG A 76 -12.97 -5.88 -0.74
N THR A 77 -12.27 -6.27 0.32
CA THR A 77 -12.71 -6.10 1.71
C THR A 77 -11.79 -5.09 2.38
N PHE A 78 -12.33 -3.95 2.78
CA PHE A 78 -11.58 -2.85 3.37
C PHE A 78 -12.28 -2.40 4.66
N ASN A 79 -11.82 -2.96 5.79
CA ASN A 79 -12.39 -2.70 7.10
C ASN A 79 -11.48 -1.77 7.88
N ILE A 80 -12.01 -0.64 8.32
CA ILE A 80 -11.27 0.32 9.12
C ILE A 80 -12.03 0.62 10.40
N SER A 81 -11.31 0.67 11.50
CA SER A 81 -11.86 1.04 12.81
C SER A 81 -10.86 1.87 13.59
N LEU A 82 -11.38 2.74 14.43
CA LEU A 82 -10.59 3.54 15.37
C LEU A 82 -10.51 2.83 16.73
N ALA A 83 -9.34 2.88 17.35
CA ALA A 83 -9.09 2.30 18.67
C ALA A 83 -9.75 3.17 19.75
N SER A 84 -11.03 2.95 20.03
CA SER A 84 -11.86 3.76 20.96
C SER A 84 -11.37 3.77 22.40
N TRP A 85 -10.60 2.76 22.80
CA TRP A 85 -10.00 2.67 24.15
C TRP A 85 -8.69 3.44 24.30
N SER A 86 -8.08 3.86 23.20
CA SER A 86 -6.79 4.55 23.23
C SER A 86 -6.96 6.02 23.57
N LYS A 87 -6.07 6.53 24.42
CA LYS A 87 -5.99 7.95 24.76
C LYS A 87 -4.55 8.42 24.61
N ASN A 88 -4.38 9.58 23.99
CA ASN A 88 -3.05 10.18 23.94
C ASN A 88 -2.60 10.59 25.35
N LYS A 89 -1.44 10.09 25.78
CA LYS A 89 -0.84 10.45 27.06
C LYS A 89 -0.25 11.85 27.03
N SER A 90 0.18 12.32 25.86
CA SER A 90 0.74 13.65 25.65
C SER A 90 -0.35 14.72 25.68
N ARG A 91 0.02 15.94 26.08
CA ARG A 91 -0.87 17.11 26.06
C ARG A 91 -0.97 17.68 24.65
N THR A 92 -1.79 17.06 23.82
CA THR A 92 -2.19 17.58 22.51
C THR A 92 -3.58 18.21 22.60
N ILE A 93 -4.03 18.88 21.54
CA ILE A 93 -5.38 19.43 21.44
C ILE A 93 -6.38 18.29 21.67
N LYS A 94 -7.17 18.40 22.72
CA LYS A 94 -8.17 17.40 23.16
C LYS A 94 -7.64 15.97 23.22
N ARG A 95 -6.35 15.76 23.38
CA ARG A 95 -5.72 14.43 23.40
C ARG A 95 -5.82 13.66 22.08
N SER A 96 -5.97 14.35 20.95
CA SER A 96 -5.94 13.76 19.62
C SER A 96 -4.51 13.42 19.19
N LYS A 97 -4.38 12.56 18.18
CA LYS A 97 -3.13 12.24 17.47
C LYS A 97 -3.25 12.63 16.02
N ALA A 98 -2.12 12.75 15.32
CA ALA A 98 -2.09 12.93 13.89
C ALA A 98 -2.72 11.72 13.17
N VAL A 99 -3.50 11.97 12.12
CA VAL A 99 -4.24 10.92 11.40
C VAL A 99 -4.08 11.00 9.87
N GLY A 100 -3.71 12.14 9.31
CA GLY A 100 -3.66 12.32 7.86
C GLY A 100 -2.58 11.48 7.16
N GLU A 101 -1.33 11.56 7.62
CA GLU A 101 -0.19 10.89 6.98
C GLU A 101 0.22 9.54 7.62
N PRO A 102 0.10 9.30 8.94
CA PRO A 102 0.53 8.04 9.51
C PRO A 102 -0.04 6.78 8.84
N PRO A 103 -1.27 6.79 8.30
CA PRO A 103 -1.83 5.64 7.59
C PRO A 103 -1.10 5.25 6.30
N PHE A 104 -0.31 6.14 5.68
CA PHE A 104 0.48 5.81 4.48
C PHE A 104 1.41 4.62 4.73
N MET A 105 2.07 4.59 5.87
CA MET A 105 3.02 3.54 6.22
C MET A 105 2.37 2.17 6.41
N LEU A 106 1.06 2.11 6.64
CA LEU A 106 0.33 0.85 6.74
C LEU A 106 0.32 0.07 5.42
N ALA A 107 0.46 0.76 4.29
CA ALA A 107 0.54 0.13 2.97
C ALA A 107 1.80 -0.73 2.76
N ILE A 108 2.84 -0.59 3.59
CA ILE A 108 3.99 -1.50 3.63
C ILE A 108 3.53 -2.94 3.82
N SER A 109 2.44 -3.17 4.56
CA SER A 109 1.85 -4.50 4.75
C SER A 109 1.43 -5.16 3.44
N VAL A 110 1.00 -4.38 2.45
CA VAL A 110 0.65 -4.90 1.11
C VAL A 110 1.90 -5.30 0.34
N HIS A 111 2.94 -4.49 0.37
CA HIS A 111 4.21 -4.80 -0.28
C HIS A 111 4.82 -6.09 0.29
N GLU A 112 4.81 -6.24 1.61
CA GLU A 112 5.27 -7.47 2.27
C GLU A 112 4.37 -8.68 1.94
N ALA A 113 3.05 -8.49 1.85
CA ALA A 113 2.14 -9.54 1.44
C ALA A 113 2.36 -10.00 0.00
N LEU A 114 2.71 -9.08 -0.92
CA LEU A 114 3.14 -9.41 -2.28
C LEU A 114 4.43 -10.25 -2.26
N GLY A 115 5.43 -9.82 -1.50
CA GLY A 115 6.66 -10.58 -1.32
C GLY A 115 6.40 -11.99 -0.78
N MET A 116 5.47 -12.16 0.17
CA MET A 116 5.06 -13.47 0.68
C MET A 116 4.34 -14.31 -0.39
N ALA A 117 3.45 -13.70 -1.19
CA ALA A 117 2.77 -14.39 -2.27
C ALA A 117 3.75 -14.89 -3.33
N ILE A 118 4.71 -14.06 -3.73
CA ILE A 118 5.80 -14.44 -4.65
C ILE A 118 6.63 -15.58 -4.05
N SER A 119 6.98 -15.49 -2.77
CA SER A 119 7.74 -16.53 -2.07
C SER A 119 7.05 -17.89 -2.09
N SER A 120 5.69 -17.91 -2.11
CA SER A 120 4.91 -19.14 -2.15
C SER A 120 5.03 -19.90 -3.48
N CYS A 121 5.56 -19.27 -4.52
CA CYS A 121 5.83 -19.91 -5.80
C CYS A 121 7.12 -20.75 -5.81
N ALA A 122 7.96 -20.62 -4.78
CA ALA A 122 9.22 -21.33 -4.67
C ALA A 122 9.03 -22.68 -3.95
N GLU A 123 9.74 -23.73 -4.39
CA GLU A 123 9.77 -25.03 -3.70
C GLU A 123 10.52 -24.98 -2.35
N LYS A 124 11.44 -24.04 -2.21
CA LYS A 124 12.25 -23.83 -1.00
C LYS A 124 11.99 -22.43 -0.44
N LYS A 125 12.32 -22.24 0.84
CA LYS A 125 12.22 -20.92 1.46
C LYS A 125 13.03 -19.88 0.66
N TYR A 126 12.33 -18.93 0.06
CA TYR A 126 12.86 -17.87 -0.77
C TYR A 126 12.31 -16.52 -0.29
N ARG A 127 13.13 -15.50 -0.26
CA ARG A 127 12.71 -14.12 -0.03
C ARG A 127 12.99 -13.31 -1.29
N PRO A 128 11.97 -12.87 -2.03
CA PRO A 128 12.18 -12.06 -3.22
C PRO A 128 12.79 -10.71 -2.85
N ASN A 129 13.63 -10.20 -3.73
CA ASN A 129 14.06 -8.80 -3.70
C ASN A 129 13.07 -7.98 -4.52
N LEU A 130 11.89 -7.74 -3.95
CA LEU A 130 10.82 -6.99 -4.60
C LEU A 130 11.10 -5.49 -4.43
N ASN A 131 11.29 -4.78 -5.54
CA ASN A 131 11.48 -3.34 -5.55
C ASN A 131 10.15 -2.59 -5.41
N SER A 132 10.23 -1.33 -5.01
CA SER A 132 9.08 -0.41 -5.02
C SER A 132 9.23 0.63 -6.13
N PRO A 133 8.15 0.92 -6.86
CA PRO A 133 6.83 0.32 -6.77
C PRO A 133 6.82 -1.12 -7.29
N ALA A 134 6.05 -1.99 -6.63
CA ALA A 134 5.84 -3.39 -7.04
C ALA A 134 4.87 -3.45 -8.23
N THR A 135 5.29 -2.96 -9.38
CA THR A 135 4.49 -3.04 -10.62
C THR A 135 4.29 -4.50 -11.04
N PRO A 136 3.32 -4.82 -11.90
CA PRO A 136 3.15 -6.18 -12.43
C PRO A 136 4.41 -6.72 -13.09
N GLU A 137 5.18 -5.87 -13.77
CA GLU A 137 6.47 -6.23 -14.38
C GLU A 137 7.51 -6.62 -13.32
N GLU A 138 7.61 -5.87 -12.23
CA GLU A 138 8.53 -6.17 -11.14
C GLU A 138 8.15 -7.49 -10.45
N VAL A 139 6.86 -7.69 -10.21
CA VAL A 139 6.32 -8.94 -9.64
C VAL A 139 6.64 -10.13 -10.55
N LEU A 140 6.40 -10.00 -11.85
CA LEU A 140 6.69 -11.04 -12.83
C LEU A 140 8.19 -11.37 -12.91
N GLN A 141 9.04 -10.35 -12.88
CA GLN A 141 10.51 -10.52 -12.84
C GLN A 141 10.95 -11.28 -11.58
N CYS A 142 10.38 -10.95 -10.41
CA CYS A 142 10.66 -11.67 -9.17
C CYS A 142 10.25 -13.15 -9.25
N ILE A 143 9.09 -13.45 -9.89
CA ILE A 143 8.62 -14.84 -10.10
C ILE A 143 9.55 -15.59 -11.06
N ALA A 144 9.98 -14.94 -12.13
CA ALA A 144 10.92 -15.53 -13.09
C ALA A 144 12.25 -15.91 -12.45
N ASN A 145 12.78 -15.07 -11.56
CA ASN A 145 14.02 -15.31 -10.83
C ASN A 145 13.94 -16.49 -9.84
N ILE A 146 12.74 -16.92 -9.45
CA ILE A 146 12.56 -18.13 -8.62
C ILE A 146 12.71 -19.41 -9.44
N LYS A 147 12.30 -19.34 -10.71
CA LYS A 147 12.24 -20.51 -11.60
C LYS A 147 13.55 -20.78 -12.37
N GLY A 148 14.48 -19.84 -12.34
CA GLY A 148 15.81 -19.98 -12.95
C GLY A 148 16.85 -20.43 -11.95
#